data_ed42d440d549c614852fa6ecb2d945fa
#
_entry.id   ed42d440d549c614852fa6ecb2d945fa
#
_cell.length_a   1.000
_cell.length_b   1.000
_cell.length_c   1.000
_cell.angle_alpha   90.00
_cell.angle_beta   90.00
_cell.angle_gamma   90.00
#
_symmetry.space_group_name_H-M   'P 1'
#
loop_
_entity.id
_entity.type
_entity.pdbx_description
1 polymer ?
#
loop_
_entity_poly.entity_id
_entity_poly.type
_entity_poly.pdbx_seq_one_letter_code
_entity_poly.pdbx_strand_id
1 'polypeptide(L)'
;METTKGKATELGTERIGKLLGQYAIPAIIAMTASSLYNMVDSIFIGHGVGPMAISGLAITFPLMNLAAAFGSLVGVGASTLISVKLGQKDYSTAQHILGNVVSLNLVIGIAFTLVTLLLLDPILRFFGASDATLPYARDYMVIILIGNVVTHMYLGLNAVLRSAGHPQKAMAATILTVVVNTLLDPLFIYGFGMGIQGAAVATILAQILSLAWLVRLFSRRDELLHFRRGIYRLQHFLVGHIIGIGMAPFLMNLASCFIVILINKGLQRYDGDLAIGAFGIVNRIVFLFVMVVLGLNQGMQPIAGYNYGARQFHRVNQVLRVTILYATLITTSGFLVGLLIPELTVSAFTTDGELIRLSAHGLRVVLLSFPIVGFQMVTSNFFQSIGMARKAILLSLSRQVLVLIPCLFLLPLFFGSAGIWYSMPVSDFIASLIAGMMLFGHFRTFNTHSTPTL
;
A
#
# COMPACT_ATOMS: atom_id res chain seq x y z
N MET A 1 25.11 -7.09 20.42
CA MET A 1 25.46 -7.08 18.99
C MET A 1 25.28 -8.45 18.31
N GLU A 2 25.56 -9.58 18.96
CA GLU A 2 25.35 -10.92 18.42
C GLU A 2 23.88 -11.31 18.26
N THR A 3 23.01 -10.94 19.18
CA THR A 3 21.57 -11.29 19.14
C THR A 3 20.79 -10.60 18.02
N THR A 4 21.16 -9.37 17.64
CA THR A 4 20.50 -8.62 16.57
C THR A 4 21.06 -8.94 15.17
N LYS A 5 22.34 -9.27 15.07
CA LYS A 5 22.90 -9.90 13.87
C LYS A 5 22.25 -11.26 13.62
N GLY A 6 21.92 -12.00 14.67
CA GLY A 6 21.22 -13.28 14.60
C GLY A 6 19.86 -13.19 13.90
N LYS A 7 19.04 -12.19 14.22
CA LYS A 7 17.69 -12.03 13.60
C LYS A 7 17.74 -11.69 12.10
N ALA A 8 18.70 -10.87 11.66
CA ALA A 8 18.87 -10.60 10.24
C ALA A 8 19.41 -11.82 9.49
N THR A 9 20.27 -12.66 10.12
CA THR A 9 20.79 -13.88 9.51
C THR A 9 19.75 -15.01 9.42
N GLU A 10 18.73 -15.00 10.28
CA GLU A 10 17.59 -15.94 10.20
C GLU A 10 16.89 -15.89 8.82
N LEU A 11 16.86 -14.71 8.17
CA LEU A 11 16.31 -14.55 6.81
C LEU A 11 17.00 -15.47 5.77
N GLY A 12 18.28 -15.77 5.99
CA GLY A 12 19.07 -16.65 5.12
C GLY A 12 19.11 -18.12 5.54
N THR A 13 18.67 -18.47 6.75
CA THR A 13 18.89 -19.81 7.32
C THR A 13 17.61 -20.54 7.71
N GLU A 14 16.62 -19.85 8.25
CA GLU A 14 15.34 -20.43 8.68
C GLU A 14 14.50 -20.94 7.49
N ARG A 15 13.57 -21.88 7.76
CA ARG A 15 12.64 -22.42 6.75
C ARG A 15 11.76 -21.32 6.18
N ILE A 16 11.64 -21.26 4.86
CA ILE A 16 10.90 -20.21 4.14
C ILE A 16 9.44 -20.09 4.59
N GLY A 17 8.73 -21.20 4.78
CA GLY A 17 7.34 -21.16 5.24
C GLY A 17 7.19 -20.52 6.63
N LYS A 18 8.12 -20.83 7.55
CA LYS A 18 8.15 -20.24 8.90
C LYS A 18 8.45 -18.75 8.83
N LEU A 19 9.47 -18.36 8.05
CA LEU A 19 9.82 -16.95 7.83
C LEU A 19 8.66 -16.16 7.23
N LEU A 20 8.05 -16.71 6.17
CA LEU A 20 6.92 -16.02 5.53
C LEU A 20 5.77 -15.83 6.52
N GLY A 21 5.45 -16.80 7.35
CA GLY A 21 4.47 -16.65 8.43
C GLY A 21 4.86 -15.56 9.44
N GLN A 22 6.11 -15.56 9.90
CA GLN A 22 6.61 -14.57 10.87
C GLN A 22 6.60 -13.14 10.36
N TYR A 23 6.71 -12.93 9.06
CA TYR A 23 6.73 -11.60 8.43
C TYR A 23 5.38 -11.20 7.85
N ALA A 24 4.67 -12.13 7.21
CA ALA A 24 3.39 -11.84 6.56
C ALA A 24 2.24 -11.68 7.56
N ILE A 25 2.14 -12.53 8.58
CA ILE A 25 1.05 -12.43 9.57
C ILE A 25 1.05 -11.07 10.27
N PRO A 26 2.18 -10.57 10.83
CA PRO A 26 2.21 -9.21 11.38
C PRO A 26 1.85 -8.13 10.37
N ALA A 27 2.30 -8.24 9.12
CA ALA A 27 1.99 -7.28 8.07
C ALA A 27 0.50 -7.30 7.71
N ILE A 28 -0.12 -8.46 7.57
CA ILE A 28 -1.56 -8.62 7.31
C ILE A 28 -2.38 -8.01 8.45
N ILE A 29 -2.02 -8.29 9.71
CA ILE A 29 -2.70 -7.73 10.88
C ILE A 29 -2.59 -6.20 10.87
N ALA A 30 -1.39 -5.66 10.62
CA ALA A 30 -1.18 -4.21 10.56
C ALA A 30 -1.99 -3.54 9.44
N MET A 31 -2.02 -4.13 8.24
CA MET A 31 -2.79 -3.62 7.09
C MET A 31 -4.29 -3.65 7.36
N THR A 32 -4.78 -4.76 7.91
CA THR A 32 -6.20 -4.91 8.27
C THR A 32 -6.62 -3.92 9.36
N ALA A 33 -5.81 -3.78 10.41
CA ALA A 33 -6.07 -2.82 11.48
C ALA A 33 -6.09 -1.38 10.97
N SER A 34 -5.15 -1.01 10.08
CA SER A 34 -5.13 0.32 9.45
C SER A 34 -6.35 0.58 8.58
N SER A 35 -6.85 -0.44 7.89
CA SER A 35 -8.08 -0.32 7.09
C SER A 35 -9.32 -0.13 7.96
N LEU A 36 -9.41 -0.89 9.05
CA LEU A 36 -10.53 -0.79 10.00
C LEU A 36 -10.55 0.58 10.72
N TYR A 37 -9.38 1.11 11.09
CA TYR A 37 -9.35 2.40 11.78
C TYR A 37 -9.85 3.54 10.89
N ASN A 38 -9.52 3.56 9.61
CA ASN A 38 -10.05 4.56 8.67
C ASN A 38 -11.59 4.55 8.61
N MET A 39 -12.17 3.36 8.77
CA MET A 39 -13.62 3.16 8.81
C MET A 39 -14.21 3.71 10.12
N VAL A 40 -13.56 3.43 11.25
CA VAL A 40 -13.96 3.92 12.57
C VAL A 40 -13.86 5.44 12.67
N ASP A 41 -12.78 6.03 12.16
CA ASP A 41 -12.60 7.49 12.08
C ASP A 41 -13.73 8.16 11.30
N SER A 42 -14.09 7.61 10.14
CA SER A 42 -15.23 8.09 9.35
C SER A 42 -16.57 8.00 10.09
N ILE A 43 -16.76 6.96 10.92
CA ILE A 43 -17.98 6.80 11.75
C ILE A 43 -18.02 7.90 12.81
N PHE A 44 -16.92 8.15 13.52
CA PHE A 44 -16.87 9.21 14.54
C PHE A 44 -17.12 10.59 13.94
N ILE A 45 -16.52 10.91 12.79
CA ILE A 45 -16.77 12.18 12.09
C ILE A 45 -18.23 12.30 11.68
N GLY A 46 -18.80 11.23 11.13
CA GLY A 46 -20.18 11.22 10.67
C GLY A 46 -21.20 11.48 11.77
N HIS A 47 -21.03 10.85 12.92
CA HIS A 47 -21.92 11.01 14.07
C HIS A 47 -21.65 12.30 14.85
N GLY A 48 -20.39 12.77 14.88
CA GLY A 48 -19.98 13.90 15.70
C GLY A 48 -20.10 15.26 15.03
N VAL A 49 -19.95 15.31 13.70
CA VAL A 49 -19.90 16.58 12.96
C VAL A 49 -21.03 16.68 11.93
N GLY A 50 -21.38 15.55 11.33
CA GLY A 50 -22.52 15.46 10.41
C GLY A 50 -22.13 15.13 8.95
N PRO A 51 -23.14 15.06 8.05
CA PRO A 51 -22.96 14.56 6.69
C PRO A 51 -22.07 15.44 5.81
N MET A 52 -22.04 16.76 6.02
CA MET A 52 -21.17 17.66 5.28
C MET A 52 -19.68 17.45 5.60
N ALA A 53 -19.38 17.09 6.85
CA ALA A 53 -18.01 16.75 7.25
C ALA A 53 -17.55 15.42 6.63
N ILE A 54 -18.42 14.41 6.50
CA ILE A 54 -18.12 13.16 5.79
C ILE A 54 -17.85 13.46 4.31
N SER A 55 -18.66 14.30 3.69
CA SER A 55 -18.45 14.71 2.30
C SER A 55 -17.13 15.45 2.13
N GLY A 56 -16.79 16.35 3.06
CA GLY A 56 -15.52 17.03 3.11
C GLY A 56 -14.34 16.05 3.25
N LEU A 57 -14.44 15.07 4.16
CA LEU A 57 -13.44 14.03 4.34
C LEU A 57 -13.25 13.20 3.07
N ALA A 58 -14.34 12.81 2.41
CA ALA A 58 -14.28 12.02 1.17
C ALA A 58 -13.51 12.75 0.05
N ILE A 59 -13.65 14.07 -0.03
CA ILE A 59 -12.93 14.92 -0.99
C ILE A 59 -11.42 14.95 -0.69
N THR A 60 -11.02 14.84 0.58
CA THR A 60 -9.60 14.83 0.96
C THR A 60 -8.89 13.51 0.65
N PHE A 61 -9.64 12.43 0.44
CA PHE A 61 -9.09 11.08 0.31
C PHE A 61 -8.05 10.92 -0.82
N PRO A 62 -8.24 11.46 -2.05
CA PRO A 62 -7.21 11.40 -3.09
C PRO A 62 -5.92 12.11 -2.69
N LEU A 63 -6.02 13.23 -2.01
CA LEU A 63 -4.87 14.01 -1.57
C LEU A 63 -4.11 13.30 -0.44
N MET A 64 -4.83 12.68 0.50
CA MET A 64 -4.25 11.83 1.55
C MET A 64 -3.52 10.62 0.96
N ASN A 65 -4.12 9.96 -0.04
CA ASN A 65 -3.47 8.85 -0.74
C ASN A 65 -2.20 9.29 -1.48
N LEU A 66 -2.22 10.47 -2.09
CA LEU A 66 -1.03 11.03 -2.73
C LEU A 66 0.07 11.32 -1.70
N ALA A 67 -0.27 11.90 -0.56
CA ALA A 67 0.68 12.14 0.54
C ALA A 67 1.29 10.82 1.04
N ALA A 68 0.45 9.80 1.29
CA ALA A 68 0.91 8.48 1.69
C ALA A 68 1.77 7.79 0.62
N ALA A 69 1.49 8.03 -0.67
CA ALA A 69 2.29 7.50 -1.77
C ALA A 69 3.73 8.05 -1.74
N PHE A 70 3.94 9.33 -1.43
CA PHE A 70 5.27 9.90 -1.26
C PHE A 70 6.03 9.31 -0.06
N GLY A 71 5.36 9.08 1.07
CA GLY A 71 5.95 8.39 2.22
C GLY A 71 6.34 6.94 1.87
N SER A 72 5.49 6.25 1.14
CA SER A 72 5.73 4.87 0.67
C SER A 72 6.85 4.80 -0.37
N LEU A 73 6.99 5.81 -1.23
CA LEU A 73 8.08 5.91 -2.20
C LEU A 73 9.44 5.71 -1.53
N VAL A 74 9.69 6.47 -0.47
CA VAL A 74 10.95 6.39 0.29
C VAL A 74 11.02 5.10 1.11
N GLY A 75 9.94 4.77 1.83
CA GLY A 75 9.89 3.62 2.73
C GLY A 75 10.10 2.29 2.01
N VAL A 76 9.38 2.06 0.92
CA VAL A 76 9.47 0.81 0.15
C VAL A 76 10.80 0.71 -0.58
N GLY A 77 11.27 1.80 -1.19
CA GLY A 77 12.56 1.81 -1.87
C GLY A 77 13.72 1.50 -0.93
N ALA A 78 13.74 2.17 0.22
CA ALA A 78 14.79 1.98 1.22
C ALA A 78 14.73 0.60 1.88
N SER A 79 13.54 0.10 2.23
CA SER A 79 13.39 -1.21 2.87
C SER A 79 13.86 -2.35 1.96
N THR A 80 13.57 -2.26 0.66
CA THR A 80 14.09 -3.20 -0.32
C THR A 80 15.61 -3.15 -0.39
N LEU A 81 16.18 -1.96 -0.54
CA LEU A 81 17.63 -1.79 -0.67
C LEU A 81 18.36 -2.24 0.60
N ILE A 82 17.82 -1.95 1.79
CA ILE A 82 18.35 -2.45 3.08
C ILE A 82 18.35 -3.97 3.10
N SER A 83 17.25 -4.63 2.71
CA SER A 83 17.17 -6.09 2.71
C SER A 83 18.25 -6.72 1.84
N VAL A 84 18.46 -6.18 0.63
CA VAL A 84 19.52 -6.64 -0.28
C VAL A 84 20.92 -6.40 0.31
N LYS A 85 21.16 -5.22 0.89
CA LYS A 85 22.46 -4.87 1.52
C LYS A 85 22.77 -5.72 2.74
N LEU A 86 21.77 -6.03 3.57
CA LEU A 86 21.93 -6.95 4.69
C LEU A 86 22.29 -8.37 4.21
N GLY A 87 21.68 -8.84 3.12
CA GLY A 87 22.05 -10.11 2.49
C GLY A 87 23.48 -10.13 1.95
N GLN A 88 23.94 -9.00 1.41
CA GLN A 88 25.34 -8.79 0.97
C GLN A 88 26.32 -8.62 2.16
N LYS A 89 25.83 -8.58 3.41
CA LYS A 89 26.61 -8.23 4.61
C LYS A 89 27.21 -6.83 4.58
N ASP A 90 26.70 -5.95 3.72
CA ASP A 90 27.10 -4.54 3.61
C ASP A 90 26.34 -3.67 4.62
N TYR A 91 26.67 -3.86 5.89
CA TYR A 91 26.01 -3.17 7.00
C TYR A 91 26.26 -1.65 6.99
N SER A 92 27.42 -1.23 6.43
CA SER A 92 27.76 0.20 6.34
C SER A 92 26.79 0.93 5.40
N THR A 93 26.57 0.39 4.21
CA THR A 93 25.62 0.97 3.26
C THR A 93 24.18 0.89 3.79
N ALA A 94 23.78 -0.22 4.41
CA ALA A 94 22.46 -0.34 5.04
C ALA A 94 22.23 0.76 6.10
N GLN A 95 23.27 1.07 6.88
CA GLN A 95 23.24 2.15 7.88
C GLN A 95 23.08 3.54 7.23
N HIS A 96 23.77 3.81 6.11
CA HIS A 96 23.61 5.07 5.38
C HIS A 96 22.23 5.19 4.71
N ILE A 97 21.62 4.08 4.28
CA ILE A 97 20.26 4.07 3.76
C ILE A 97 19.28 4.51 4.85
N LEU A 98 19.41 4.04 6.09
CA LEU A 98 18.57 4.49 7.22
C LEU A 98 18.65 6.02 7.38
N GLY A 99 19.85 6.59 7.36
CA GLY A 99 20.02 8.06 7.45
C GLY A 99 19.40 8.79 6.24
N ASN A 100 19.55 8.24 5.04
CA ASN A 100 18.96 8.82 3.82
C ASN A 100 17.42 8.76 3.87
N VAL A 101 16.81 7.75 4.48
CA VAL A 101 15.35 7.68 4.72
C VAL A 101 14.89 8.89 5.53
N VAL A 102 15.59 9.19 6.63
CA VAL A 102 15.26 10.34 7.49
C VAL A 102 15.35 11.64 6.69
N SER A 103 16.48 11.85 6.01
CA SER A 103 16.71 13.10 5.24
C SER A 103 15.75 13.25 4.06
N LEU A 104 15.50 12.17 3.31
CA LEU A 104 14.56 12.20 2.18
C LEU A 104 13.12 12.44 2.61
N ASN A 105 12.65 11.76 3.67
CA ASN A 105 11.31 11.97 4.17
C ASN A 105 11.12 13.39 4.70
N LEU A 106 12.16 13.98 5.31
CA LEU A 106 12.14 15.37 5.74
C LEU A 106 12.03 16.32 4.54
N VAL A 107 12.88 16.16 3.55
CA VAL A 107 12.91 17.05 2.36
C VAL A 107 11.61 16.91 1.56
N ILE A 108 11.22 15.68 1.21
CA ILE A 108 10.01 15.42 0.42
C ILE A 108 8.76 15.83 1.22
N GLY A 109 8.71 15.52 2.52
CA GLY A 109 7.59 15.87 3.38
C GLY A 109 7.38 17.37 3.50
N ILE A 110 8.47 18.14 3.71
CA ILE A 110 8.41 19.61 3.76
C ILE A 110 8.00 20.18 2.39
N ALA A 111 8.65 19.73 1.31
CA ALA A 111 8.36 20.21 -0.03
C ALA A 111 6.89 19.95 -0.42
N PHE A 112 6.40 18.72 -0.20
CA PHE A 112 5.01 18.36 -0.45
C PHE A 112 4.05 19.19 0.38
N THR A 113 4.32 19.36 1.68
CA THR A 113 3.49 20.18 2.58
C THR A 113 3.40 21.62 2.11
N LEU A 114 4.52 22.26 1.80
CA LEU A 114 4.54 23.65 1.37
C LEU A 114 3.80 23.86 0.06
N VAL A 115 4.07 23.03 -0.95
CA VAL A 115 3.41 23.13 -2.27
C VAL A 115 1.91 22.87 -2.12
N THR A 116 1.53 21.87 -1.37
CA THR A 116 0.11 21.50 -1.21
C THR A 116 -0.66 22.53 -0.38
N LEU A 117 -0.07 23.09 0.68
CA LEU A 117 -0.71 24.16 1.46
C LEU A 117 -0.94 25.43 0.63
N LEU A 118 0.02 25.80 -0.22
CA LEU A 118 -0.12 26.96 -1.11
C LEU A 118 -1.23 26.81 -2.15
N LEU A 119 -1.46 25.57 -2.59
CA LEU A 119 -2.44 25.23 -3.64
C LEU A 119 -3.66 24.46 -3.09
N LEU A 120 -3.90 24.48 -1.78
CA LEU A 120 -4.87 23.60 -1.14
C LEU A 120 -6.29 23.81 -1.67
N ASP A 121 -6.77 25.05 -1.69
CA ASP A 121 -8.14 25.34 -2.13
C ASP A 121 -8.36 24.97 -3.61
N PRO A 122 -7.48 25.34 -4.56
CA PRO A 122 -7.58 24.86 -5.95
C PRO A 122 -7.56 23.33 -6.08
N ILE A 123 -6.73 22.65 -5.32
CA ILE A 123 -6.63 21.18 -5.34
C ILE A 123 -7.93 20.56 -4.81
N LEU A 124 -8.45 21.02 -3.68
CA LEU A 124 -9.71 20.51 -3.12
C LEU A 124 -10.90 20.77 -4.06
N ARG A 125 -10.96 21.93 -4.69
CA ARG A 125 -11.99 22.23 -5.70
C ARG A 125 -11.85 21.33 -6.93
N PHE A 126 -10.64 21.04 -7.37
CA PHE A 126 -10.40 20.09 -8.46
C PHE A 126 -10.91 18.69 -8.11
N PHE A 127 -10.81 18.26 -6.84
CA PHE A 127 -11.35 16.98 -6.36
C PHE A 127 -12.85 17.02 -6.06
N GLY A 128 -13.52 18.16 -6.30
CA GLY A 128 -14.98 18.26 -6.23
C GLY A 128 -15.52 18.97 -4.99
N ALA A 129 -14.69 19.75 -4.26
CA ALA A 129 -15.17 20.56 -3.16
C ALA A 129 -16.11 21.65 -3.63
N SER A 130 -17.31 21.69 -3.05
CA SER A 130 -18.26 22.80 -3.15
C SER A 130 -17.99 23.86 -2.08
N ASP A 131 -18.66 25.00 -2.19
CA ASP A 131 -18.55 26.04 -1.15
C ASP A 131 -19.04 25.56 0.23
N ALA A 132 -19.92 24.56 0.26
CA ALA A 132 -20.41 23.97 1.49
C ALA A 132 -19.43 22.95 2.11
N THR A 133 -18.69 22.20 1.30
CA THR A 133 -17.79 21.12 1.77
C THR A 133 -16.34 21.57 1.90
N LEU A 134 -15.94 22.64 1.19
CA LEU A 134 -14.57 23.15 1.20
C LEU A 134 -14.06 23.50 2.61
N PRO A 135 -14.82 24.17 3.49
CA PRO A 135 -14.34 24.48 4.83
C PRO A 135 -13.95 23.23 5.63
N TYR A 136 -14.77 22.18 5.58
CA TYR A 136 -14.49 20.90 6.28
C TYR A 136 -13.26 20.20 5.72
N ALA A 137 -13.15 20.12 4.39
CA ALA A 137 -12.01 19.51 3.73
C ALA A 137 -10.71 20.27 4.02
N ARG A 138 -10.77 21.60 4.00
CA ARG A 138 -9.64 22.48 4.30
C ARG A 138 -9.19 22.35 5.75
N ASP A 139 -10.12 22.43 6.70
CA ASP A 139 -9.83 22.35 8.14
C ASP A 139 -9.15 21.04 8.50
N TYR A 140 -9.59 19.94 7.90
CA TYR A 140 -8.96 18.63 8.07
C TYR A 140 -7.57 18.57 7.42
N MET A 141 -7.46 18.98 6.15
CA MET A 141 -6.23 18.84 5.38
C MET A 141 -5.11 19.74 5.87
N VAL A 142 -5.38 20.94 6.35
CA VAL A 142 -4.34 21.82 6.90
C VAL A 142 -3.59 21.14 8.04
N ILE A 143 -4.30 20.49 8.96
CA ILE A 143 -3.70 19.78 10.10
C ILE A 143 -2.93 18.56 9.62
N ILE A 144 -3.52 17.75 8.73
CA ILE A 144 -2.86 16.58 8.15
C ILE A 144 -1.57 16.99 7.42
N LEU A 145 -1.59 18.06 6.65
CA LEU A 145 -0.42 18.54 5.90
C LEU A 145 0.68 19.07 6.83
N ILE A 146 0.33 19.78 7.89
CA ILE A 146 1.32 20.23 8.90
C ILE A 146 1.98 19.00 9.54
N GLY A 147 1.23 17.95 9.82
CA GLY A 147 1.74 16.68 10.36
C GLY A 147 2.35 15.73 9.33
N ASN A 148 2.34 16.07 8.03
CA ASN A 148 2.71 15.15 6.96
C ASN A 148 4.15 14.65 7.03
N VAL A 149 5.09 15.47 7.51
CA VAL A 149 6.48 15.06 7.75
C VAL A 149 6.53 13.91 8.76
N VAL A 150 5.70 13.96 9.81
CA VAL A 150 5.58 12.89 10.81
C VAL A 150 5.07 11.61 10.15
N THR A 151 4.05 11.73 9.31
CA THR A 151 3.47 10.59 8.56
C THR A 151 4.52 9.93 7.67
N HIS A 152 5.26 10.71 6.88
CA HIS A 152 6.32 10.19 6.00
C HIS A 152 7.43 9.51 6.80
N MET A 153 7.87 10.13 7.89
CA MET A 153 8.90 9.60 8.76
C MET A 153 8.45 8.28 9.40
N TYR A 154 7.22 8.24 9.90
CA TYR A 154 6.62 7.05 10.49
C TYR A 154 6.54 5.89 9.48
N LEU A 155 6.02 6.14 8.27
CA LEU A 155 5.90 5.13 7.21
C LEU A 155 7.28 4.61 6.77
N GLY A 156 8.24 5.52 6.57
CA GLY A 156 9.60 5.17 6.17
C GLY A 156 10.32 4.32 7.21
N LEU A 157 10.33 4.74 8.47
CA LEU A 157 11.02 4.02 9.55
C LEU A 157 10.33 2.69 9.88
N ASN A 158 8.99 2.61 9.78
CA ASN A 158 8.26 1.36 9.95
C ASN A 158 8.66 0.31 8.90
N ALA A 159 8.77 0.72 7.63
CA ALA A 159 9.21 -0.15 6.55
C ALA A 159 10.67 -0.63 6.76
N VAL A 160 11.56 0.27 7.17
CA VAL A 160 12.96 -0.07 7.49
C VAL A 160 13.03 -1.05 8.66
N LEU A 161 12.24 -0.85 9.71
CA LEU A 161 12.24 -1.73 10.89
C LEU A 161 11.87 -3.17 10.53
N ARG A 162 10.90 -3.35 9.63
CA ARG A 162 10.50 -4.67 9.11
C ARG A 162 11.65 -5.33 8.35
N SER A 163 12.33 -4.59 7.48
CA SER A 163 13.47 -5.08 6.69
C SER A 163 14.70 -5.36 7.55
N ALA A 164 14.83 -4.70 8.69
CA ALA A 164 15.90 -4.93 9.67
C ALA A 164 15.70 -6.20 10.52
N GLY A 165 14.65 -6.99 10.28
CA GLY A 165 14.39 -8.23 11.00
C GLY A 165 13.38 -8.11 12.15
N HIS A 166 12.62 -7.02 12.23
CA HIS A 166 11.69 -6.75 13.32
C HIS A 166 10.23 -6.56 12.87
N PRO A 167 9.61 -7.54 12.15
CA PRO A 167 8.24 -7.39 11.65
C PRO A 167 7.20 -7.21 12.75
N GLN A 168 7.38 -7.87 13.90
CA GLN A 168 6.47 -7.76 15.05
C GLN A 168 6.52 -6.37 15.69
N LYS A 169 7.71 -5.75 15.81
CA LYS A 169 7.84 -4.38 16.29
C LYS A 169 7.22 -3.38 15.30
N ALA A 170 7.36 -3.61 14.00
CA ALA A 170 6.73 -2.80 12.97
C ALA A 170 5.19 -2.89 13.04
N MET A 171 4.63 -4.09 13.22
CA MET A 171 3.21 -4.30 13.47
C MET A 171 2.76 -3.57 14.75
N ALA A 172 3.51 -3.72 15.84
CA ALA A 172 3.18 -3.09 17.13
C ALA A 172 3.13 -1.55 17.01
N ALA A 173 4.02 -0.94 16.22
CA ALA A 173 3.96 0.50 15.92
C ALA A 173 2.67 0.89 15.20
N THR A 174 2.24 0.09 14.23
CA THR A 174 0.98 0.33 13.51
C THR A 174 -0.24 0.15 14.44
N ILE A 175 -0.27 -0.92 15.22
CA ILE A 175 -1.36 -1.15 16.19
C ILE A 175 -1.40 -0.03 17.24
N LEU A 176 -0.25 0.44 17.72
CA LEU A 176 -0.19 1.58 18.64
C LEU A 176 -0.83 2.82 18.01
N THR A 177 -0.53 3.13 16.75
CA THR A 177 -1.15 4.25 16.01
C THR A 177 -2.67 4.07 15.96
N VAL A 178 -3.15 2.89 15.58
CA VAL A 178 -4.58 2.58 15.45
C VAL A 178 -5.31 2.73 16.79
N VAL A 179 -4.78 2.12 17.84
CA VAL A 179 -5.40 2.15 19.19
C VAL A 179 -5.43 3.58 19.73
N VAL A 180 -4.31 4.29 19.68
CA VAL A 180 -4.24 5.67 20.18
C VAL A 180 -5.16 6.59 19.40
N ASN A 181 -5.19 6.48 18.07
CA ASN A 181 -6.09 7.27 17.24
C ASN A 181 -7.56 7.00 17.60
N THR A 182 -7.96 5.72 17.66
CA THR A 182 -9.35 5.33 18.02
C THR A 182 -9.78 5.84 19.40
N LEU A 183 -8.86 5.94 20.35
CA LEU A 183 -9.14 6.49 21.69
C LEU A 183 -9.19 8.02 21.69
N LEU A 184 -8.35 8.67 20.88
CA LEU A 184 -8.26 10.13 20.81
C LEU A 184 -9.39 10.75 19.97
N ASP A 185 -9.90 10.05 18.96
CA ASP A 185 -10.97 10.55 18.10
C ASP A 185 -12.20 11.03 18.88
N PRO A 186 -12.85 10.21 19.72
CA PRO A 186 -14.01 10.67 20.49
C PRO A 186 -13.63 11.78 21.48
N LEU A 187 -12.42 11.75 22.03
CA LEU A 187 -11.95 12.79 22.96
C LEU A 187 -11.87 14.15 22.28
N PHE A 188 -11.24 14.23 21.10
CA PHE A 188 -11.05 15.50 20.40
C PHE A 188 -12.33 15.94 19.64
N ILE A 189 -13.06 15.00 19.03
CA ILE A 189 -14.27 15.31 18.26
C ILE A 189 -15.40 15.74 19.19
N TYR A 190 -15.69 14.95 20.25
CA TYR A 190 -16.82 15.17 21.16
C TYR A 190 -16.39 15.89 22.44
N GLY A 191 -15.31 15.44 23.10
CA GLY A 191 -14.90 15.95 24.39
C GLY A 191 -14.42 17.41 24.33
N PHE A 192 -13.58 17.74 23.36
CA PHE A 192 -13.10 19.11 23.13
C PHE A 192 -13.92 19.88 22.10
N GLY A 193 -14.89 19.24 21.43
CA GLY A 193 -15.76 19.90 20.46
C GLY A 193 -15.04 20.39 19.20
N MET A 194 -13.89 19.79 18.86
CA MET A 194 -13.07 20.23 17.72
C MET A 194 -13.63 19.78 16.36
N GLY A 195 -14.66 18.94 16.34
CA GLY A 195 -15.24 18.45 15.10
C GLY A 195 -14.23 17.72 14.21
N ILE A 196 -14.25 17.99 12.89
CA ILE A 196 -13.36 17.34 11.91
C ILE A 196 -11.87 17.65 12.15
N GLN A 197 -11.55 18.82 12.70
CA GLN A 197 -10.18 19.15 13.08
C GLN A 197 -9.67 18.22 14.19
N GLY A 198 -10.57 17.82 15.10
CA GLY A 198 -10.25 16.88 16.18
C GLY A 198 -9.79 15.51 15.65
N ALA A 199 -10.43 14.99 14.62
CA ALA A 199 -10.02 13.74 13.96
C ALA A 199 -8.61 13.87 13.35
N ALA A 200 -8.33 14.98 12.66
CA ALA A 200 -7.02 15.24 12.09
C ALA A 200 -5.92 15.33 13.17
N VAL A 201 -6.19 16.05 14.26
CA VAL A 201 -5.27 16.15 15.41
C VAL A 201 -5.02 14.79 16.05
N ALA A 202 -6.08 14.00 16.28
CA ALA A 202 -5.97 12.65 16.83
C ALA A 202 -5.06 11.76 15.97
N THR A 203 -5.23 11.80 14.64
CA THR A 203 -4.40 11.06 13.69
C THR A 203 -2.93 11.44 13.81
N ILE A 204 -2.61 12.73 13.79
CA ILE A 204 -1.23 13.20 13.85
C ILE A 204 -0.60 12.89 15.22
N LEU A 205 -1.32 13.07 16.32
CA LEU A 205 -0.81 12.73 17.68
C LEU A 205 -0.54 11.24 17.82
N ALA A 206 -1.40 10.37 17.30
CA ALA A 206 -1.18 8.93 17.29
C ALA A 206 0.08 8.56 16.50
N GLN A 207 0.31 9.19 15.35
CA GLN A 207 1.52 9.00 14.55
C GLN A 207 2.77 9.56 15.24
N ILE A 208 2.69 10.70 15.91
CA ILE A 208 3.81 11.26 16.69
C ILE A 208 4.23 10.29 17.79
N LEU A 209 3.29 9.72 18.52
CA LEU A 209 3.57 8.76 19.58
C LEU A 209 4.25 7.51 19.05
N SER A 210 3.74 6.96 17.95
CA SER A 210 4.34 5.79 17.29
C SER A 210 5.71 6.11 16.69
N LEU A 211 5.88 7.30 16.10
CA LEU A 211 7.16 7.76 15.60
C LEU A 211 8.19 7.92 16.74
N ALA A 212 7.79 8.48 17.86
CA ALA A 212 8.66 8.61 19.04
C ALA A 212 9.15 7.22 19.52
N TRP A 213 8.26 6.22 19.49
CA TRP A 213 8.64 4.85 19.82
C TRP A 213 9.61 4.26 18.79
N LEU A 214 9.38 4.45 17.47
CA LEU A 214 10.30 4.02 16.42
C LEU A 214 11.68 4.70 16.55
N VAL A 215 11.71 6.00 16.80
CA VAL A 215 12.96 6.76 17.02
C VAL A 215 13.71 6.21 18.23
N ARG A 216 13.01 5.87 19.33
CA ARG A 216 13.62 5.24 20.49
C ARG A 216 14.22 3.87 20.16
N LEU A 217 13.55 3.06 19.32
CA LEU A 217 14.08 1.77 18.88
C LEU A 217 15.37 1.94 18.06
N PHE A 218 15.39 2.85 17.08
CA PHE A 218 16.56 3.13 16.26
C PHE A 218 17.66 3.92 17.00
N SER A 219 17.40 4.45 18.18
CA SER A 219 18.40 5.11 19.01
C SER A 219 19.22 4.14 19.85
N ARG A 220 18.81 2.87 19.92
CA ARG A 220 19.52 1.82 20.66
C ARG A 220 20.76 1.39 19.88
N ARG A 221 21.93 1.48 20.49
CA ARG A 221 23.22 1.11 19.86
C ARG A 221 23.46 -0.39 19.74
N ASP A 222 22.67 -1.20 20.42
CA ASP A 222 22.68 -2.66 20.34
C ASP A 222 21.97 -3.20 19.09
N GLU A 223 21.12 -2.39 18.46
CA GLU A 223 20.46 -2.75 17.20
C GLU A 223 21.42 -2.64 16.01
N LEU A 224 21.24 -3.53 15.02
CA LEU A 224 22.07 -3.58 13.81
C LEU A 224 22.04 -2.27 13.02
N LEU A 225 20.84 -1.72 12.86
CA LEU A 225 20.61 -0.40 12.26
C LEU A 225 20.19 0.57 13.36
N HIS A 226 20.97 1.60 13.57
CA HIS A 226 20.71 2.61 14.59
C HIS A 226 21.16 4.00 14.15
N PHE A 227 20.57 5.03 14.76
CA PHE A 227 20.96 6.40 14.46
C PHE A 227 22.36 6.70 14.98
N ARG A 228 23.21 7.25 14.10
CA ARG A 228 24.55 7.73 14.43
C ARG A 228 24.90 8.98 13.61
N ARG A 229 25.89 9.72 14.06
CA ARG A 229 26.38 10.89 13.33
C ARG A 229 26.96 10.50 11.97
N GLY A 230 26.71 11.33 10.94
CA GLY A 230 27.31 11.18 9.60
C GLY A 230 26.47 10.36 8.58
N ILE A 231 25.39 9.69 8.99
CA ILE A 231 24.57 8.89 8.07
C ILE A 231 23.51 9.70 7.30
N TYR A 232 23.21 10.93 7.74
CA TYR A 232 22.10 11.75 7.20
C TYR A 232 22.45 12.48 5.90
N ARG A 233 23.72 12.47 5.49
CA ARG A 233 24.12 13.09 4.24
C ARG A 233 23.51 12.34 3.08
N LEU A 234 22.72 13.04 2.24
CA LEU A 234 22.12 12.48 1.05
C LEU A 234 23.21 12.06 0.06
N GLN A 235 23.25 10.77 -0.27
CA GLN A 235 24.14 10.21 -1.24
C GLN A 235 23.38 10.01 -2.55
N HIS A 236 23.75 10.72 -3.60
CA HIS A 236 23.03 10.72 -4.88
C HIS A 236 22.77 9.31 -5.43
N PHE A 237 23.75 8.42 -5.29
CA PHE A 237 23.60 7.02 -5.71
C PHE A 237 22.51 6.28 -4.90
N LEU A 238 22.48 6.41 -3.57
CA LEU A 238 21.47 5.78 -2.73
C LEU A 238 20.08 6.37 -2.96
N VAL A 239 20.00 7.69 -3.06
CA VAL A 239 18.76 8.41 -3.36
C VAL A 239 18.14 7.93 -4.67
N GLY A 240 18.96 7.83 -5.74
CA GLY A 240 18.49 7.34 -7.04
C GLY A 240 17.95 5.92 -6.98
N HIS A 241 18.59 5.02 -6.22
CA HIS A 241 18.11 3.65 -6.05
C HIS A 241 16.83 3.57 -5.19
N ILE A 242 16.77 4.31 -4.08
CA ILE A 242 15.59 4.36 -3.22
C ILE A 242 14.38 4.84 -4.01
N ILE A 243 14.49 5.98 -4.70
CA ILE A 243 13.42 6.54 -5.50
C ILE A 243 13.06 5.60 -6.66
N GLY A 244 14.05 5.06 -7.37
CA GLY A 244 13.82 4.15 -8.49
C GLY A 244 13.00 2.92 -8.12
N ILE A 245 13.32 2.27 -6.99
CA ILE A 245 12.58 1.09 -6.51
C ILE A 245 11.18 1.50 -5.99
N GLY A 246 11.10 2.58 -5.24
CA GLY A 246 9.83 3.07 -4.68
C GLY A 246 8.88 3.67 -5.70
N MET A 247 9.36 3.95 -6.93
CA MET A 247 8.54 4.54 -8.01
C MET A 247 7.39 3.61 -8.44
N ALA A 248 7.58 2.29 -8.38
CA ALA A 248 6.54 1.33 -8.77
C ALA A 248 5.26 1.46 -7.94
N PRO A 249 5.29 1.33 -6.60
CA PRO A 249 4.09 1.51 -5.77
C PRO A 249 3.57 2.96 -5.80
N PHE A 250 4.45 3.95 -5.94
CA PHE A 250 4.05 5.36 -6.07
C PHE A 250 3.18 5.57 -7.31
N LEU A 251 3.66 5.17 -8.49
CA LEU A 251 2.92 5.31 -9.74
C LEU A 251 1.63 4.47 -9.75
N MET A 252 1.65 3.30 -9.10
CA MET A 252 0.46 2.47 -8.95
C MET A 252 -0.63 3.18 -8.13
N ASN A 253 -0.28 3.79 -6.99
CA ASN A 253 -1.22 4.55 -6.18
C ASN A 253 -1.77 5.76 -6.93
N LEU A 254 -0.91 6.48 -7.65
CA LEU A 254 -1.32 7.61 -8.48
C LEU A 254 -2.30 7.18 -9.57
N ALA A 255 -1.99 6.11 -10.30
CA ALA A 255 -2.86 5.55 -11.34
C ALA A 255 -4.21 5.11 -10.77
N SER A 256 -4.22 4.47 -9.59
CA SER A 256 -5.45 4.01 -8.94
C SER A 256 -6.43 5.16 -8.66
N CYS A 257 -5.94 6.34 -8.27
CA CYS A 257 -6.80 7.51 -8.08
C CYS A 257 -7.50 7.93 -9.38
N PHE A 258 -6.77 7.99 -10.49
CA PHE A 258 -7.35 8.32 -11.80
C PHE A 258 -8.34 7.27 -12.30
N ILE A 259 -8.03 6.00 -12.09
CA ILE A 259 -8.89 4.88 -12.54
C ILE A 259 -10.24 4.92 -11.84
N VAL A 260 -10.29 5.17 -10.54
CA VAL A 260 -11.55 5.29 -9.79
C VAL A 260 -12.40 6.42 -10.37
N ILE A 261 -11.80 7.55 -10.70
CA ILE A 261 -12.50 8.68 -11.34
C ILE A 261 -13.06 8.27 -12.72
N LEU A 262 -12.26 7.58 -13.54
CA LEU A 262 -12.69 7.11 -14.87
C LEU A 262 -13.83 6.11 -14.78
N ILE A 263 -13.75 5.16 -13.85
CA ILE A 263 -14.81 4.15 -13.65
C ILE A 263 -16.10 4.84 -13.18
N ASN A 264 -16.03 5.71 -12.20
CA ASN A 264 -17.20 6.42 -11.69
C ASN A 264 -17.88 7.27 -12.77
N LYS A 265 -17.09 8.05 -13.55
CA LYS A 265 -17.63 8.82 -14.68
C LYS A 265 -18.24 7.95 -15.76
N GLY A 266 -17.60 6.82 -16.06
CA GLY A 266 -18.11 5.87 -17.02
C GLY A 266 -19.44 5.25 -16.58
N LEU A 267 -19.52 4.75 -15.35
CA LEU A 267 -20.74 4.15 -14.80
C LEU A 267 -21.87 5.18 -14.69
N GLN A 268 -21.56 6.41 -14.24
CA GLN A 268 -22.55 7.49 -14.17
C GLN A 268 -23.18 7.78 -15.54
N ARG A 269 -22.37 7.76 -16.59
CA ARG A 269 -22.85 8.05 -17.96
C ARG A 269 -23.84 7.01 -18.48
N TYR A 270 -23.66 5.73 -18.12
CA TYR A 270 -24.46 4.62 -18.67
C TYR A 270 -25.62 4.21 -17.74
N ASP A 271 -25.39 4.08 -16.45
CA ASP A 271 -26.34 3.49 -15.49
C ASP A 271 -26.67 4.43 -14.31
N GLY A 272 -26.12 5.66 -14.30
CA GLY A 272 -26.40 6.65 -13.26
C GLY A 272 -25.72 6.39 -11.92
N ASP A 273 -26.21 7.07 -10.88
CA ASP A 273 -25.58 7.10 -9.55
C ASP A 273 -25.66 5.76 -8.81
N LEU A 274 -26.67 4.93 -9.11
CA LEU A 274 -26.81 3.61 -8.50
C LEU A 274 -25.63 2.68 -8.84
N ALA A 275 -25.14 2.77 -10.09
CA ALA A 275 -23.98 2.00 -10.53
C ALA A 275 -22.68 2.43 -9.83
N ILE A 276 -22.52 3.70 -9.50
CA ILE A 276 -21.40 4.20 -8.68
C ILE A 276 -21.47 3.60 -7.27
N GLY A 277 -22.67 3.56 -6.68
CA GLY A 277 -22.90 2.92 -5.39
C GLY A 277 -22.54 1.43 -5.41
N ALA A 278 -22.96 0.72 -6.47
CA ALA A 278 -22.64 -0.68 -6.68
C ALA A 278 -21.12 -0.91 -6.81
N PHE A 279 -20.43 -0.09 -7.59
CA PHE A 279 -18.96 -0.14 -7.72
C PHE A 279 -18.28 0.11 -6.36
N GLY A 280 -18.78 1.07 -5.58
CA GLY A 280 -18.28 1.35 -4.25
C GLY A 280 -18.34 0.14 -3.32
N ILE A 281 -19.45 -0.61 -3.33
CA ILE A 281 -19.61 -1.84 -2.54
C ILE A 281 -18.65 -2.93 -3.04
N VAL A 282 -18.63 -3.17 -4.34
CA VAL A 282 -17.73 -4.17 -4.97
C VAL A 282 -16.28 -3.87 -4.64
N ASN A 283 -15.85 -2.62 -4.78
CA ASN A 283 -14.48 -2.21 -4.49
C ASN A 283 -14.08 -2.43 -3.02
N ARG A 284 -15.00 -2.21 -2.08
CA ARG A 284 -14.75 -2.47 -0.65
C ARG A 284 -14.54 -3.97 -0.38
N ILE A 285 -15.36 -4.83 -1.00
CA ILE A 285 -15.24 -6.29 -0.85
C ILE A 285 -13.91 -6.77 -1.44
N VAL A 286 -13.60 -6.35 -2.65
CA VAL A 286 -12.34 -6.67 -3.35
C VAL A 286 -11.13 -6.22 -2.53
N PHE A 287 -11.20 -5.03 -1.95
CA PHE A 287 -10.12 -4.43 -1.17
C PHE A 287 -9.75 -5.25 0.06
N LEU A 288 -10.70 -5.94 0.70
CA LEU A 288 -10.41 -6.83 1.84
C LEU A 288 -9.44 -7.96 1.44
N PHE A 289 -9.68 -8.61 0.30
CA PHE A 289 -8.78 -9.67 -0.19
C PHE A 289 -7.44 -9.09 -0.64
N VAL A 290 -7.46 -7.96 -1.32
CA VAL A 290 -6.24 -7.26 -1.79
C VAL A 290 -5.35 -6.88 -0.60
N MET A 291 -5.91 -6.40 0.52
CA MET A 291 -5.14 -6.05 1.73
C MET A 291 -4.39 -7.26 2.30
N VAL A 292 -5.00 -8.44 2.30
CA VAL A 292 -4.34 -9.67 2.76
C VAL A 292 -3.16 -10.03 1.85
N VAL A 293 -3.34 -9.92 0.53
CA VAL A 293 -2.25 -10.16 -0.45
C VAL A 293 -1.14 -9.11 -0.33
N LEU A 294 -1.48 -7.85 -0.09
CA LEU A 294 -0.49 -6.80 0.15
C LEU A 294 0.31 -7.04 1.43
N GLY A 295 -0.33 -7.49 2.51
CA GLY A 295 0.36 -7.90 3.73
C GLY A 295 1.29 -9.08 3.50
N LEU A 296 0.85 -10.07 2.71
CA LEU A 296 1.67 -11.22 2.30
C LEU A 296 2.90 -10.77 1.50
N ASN A 297 2.72 -9.84 0.56
CA ASN A 297 3.80 -9.24 -0.22
C ASN A 297 4.79 -8.45 0.63
N GLN A 298 4.31 -7.71 1.62
CA GLN A 298 5.17 -7.02 2.59
C GLN A 298 5.99 -7.99 3.45
N GLY A 299 5.46 -9.18 3.72
CA GLY A 299 6.19 -10.25 4.38
C GLY A 299 7.24 -10.91 3.48
N MET A 300 6.93 -11.12 2.20
CA MET A 300 7.86 -11.68 1.20
C MET A 300 9.07 -10.76 0.96
N GLN A 301 8.85 -9.45 0.92
CA GLN A 301 9.85 -8.45 0.50
C GLN A 301 11.20 -8.57 1.21
N PRO A 302 11.31 -8.56 2.56
CA PRO A 302 12.59 -8.67 3.23
C PRO A 302 13.26 -10.04 3.02
N ILE A 303 12.49 -11.11 2.91
CA ILE A 303 13.00 -12.46 2.69
C ILE A 303 13.61 -12.58 1.28
N ALA A 304 12.86 -12.14 0.26
CA ALA A 304 13.33 -12.17 -1.12
C ALA A 304 14.55 -11.27 -1.32
N GLY A 305 14.50 -10.03 -0.81
CA GLY A 305 15.60 -9.07 -0.93
C GLY A 305 16.88 -9.53 -0.25
N TYR A 306 16.78 -10.04 0.98
CA TYR A 306 17.95 -10.58 1.71
C TYR A 306 18.58 -11.76 0.97
N ASN A 307 17.80 -12.79 0.61
CA ASN A 307 18.32 -13.97 -0.06
C ASN A 307 18.88 -13.64 -1.46
N TYR A 308 18.28 -12.67 -2.16
CA TYR A 308 18.82 -12.18 -3.42
C TYR A 308 20.19 -11.51 -3.22
N GLY A 309 20.33 -10.64 -2.22
CA GLY A 309 21.60 -10.03 -1.84
C GLY A 309 22.67 -11.04 -1.44
N ALA A 310 22.26 -12.09 -0.71
CA ALA A 310 23.12 -13.20 -0.29
C ALA A 310 23.43 -14.22 -1.41
N ARG A 311 22.92 -14.00 -2.64
CA ARG A 311 23.03 -14.92 -3.80
C ARG A 311 22.43 -16.31 -3.55
N GLN A 312 21.50 -16.44 -2.62
CA GLN A 312 20.79 -17.69 -2.31
C GLN A 312 19.56 -17.85 -3.22
N PHE A 313 19.75 -17.97 -4.51
CA PHE A 313 18.69 -17.95 -5.52
C PHE A 313 17.66 -19.07 -5.37
N HIS A 314 18.07 -20.23 -4.87
CA HIS A 314 17.13 -21.31 -4.54
C HIS A 314 16.09 -20.85 -3.52
N ARG A 315 16.50 -20.15 -2.47
CA ARG A 315 15.60 -19.62 -1.44
C ARG A 315 14.72 -18.49 -1.98
N VAL A 316 15.28 -17.64 -2.88
CA VAL A 316 14.51 -16.60 -3.59
C VAL A 316 13.37 -17.23 -4.39
N ASN A 317 13.64 -18.30 -5.13
CA ASN A 317 12.63 -19.03 -5.90
C ASN A 317 11.62 -19.72 -4.99
N GLN A 318 12.06 -20.26 -3.87
CA GLN A 318 11.19 -20.92 -2.91
C GLN A 318 10.22 -19.94 -2.25
N VAL A 319 10.68 -18.78 -1.79
CA VAL A 319 9.77 -17.76 -1.20
C VAL A 319 8.78 -17.24 -2.22
N LEU A 320 9.20 -17.02 -3.46
CA LEU A 320 8.30 -16.61 -4.53
C LEU A 320 7.17 -17.65 -4.77
N ARG A 321 7.54 -18.94 -4.93
CA ARG A 321 6.56 -20.00 -5.17
C ARG A 321 5.57 -20.15 -4.01
N VAL A 322 6.05 -20.12 -2.77
CA VAL A 322 5.20 -20.22 -1.58
C VAL A 322 4.27 -19.00 -1.47
N THR A 323 4.79 -17.81 -1.76
CA THR A 323 3.98 -16.59 -1.73
C THR A 323 2.92 -16.59 -2.83
N ILE A 324 3.25 -17.03 -4.05
CA ILE A 324 2.27 -17.18 -5.16
C ILE A 324 1.17 -18.17 -4.74
N LEU A 325 1.53 -19.31 -4.14
CA LEU A 325 0.57 -20.30 -3.69
C LEU A 325 -0.43 -19.70 -2.69
N TYR A 326 0.06 -19.07 -1.64
CA TYR A 326 -0.84 -18.44 -0.65
C TYR A 326 -1.66 -17.29 -1.23
N ALA A 327 -1.08 -16.44 -2.05
CA ALA A 327 -1.81 -15.36 -2.71
C ALA A 327 -2.91 -15.91 -3.62
N THR A 328 -2.61 -16.96 -4.39
CA THR A 328 -3.61 -17.61 -5.25
C THR A 328 -4.73 -18.26 -4.44
N LEU A 329 -4.43 -18.89 -3.29
CA LEU A 329 -5.45 -19.43 -2.39
C LEU A 329 -6.35 -18.31 -1.84
N ILE A 330 -5.78 -17.19 -1.40
CA ILE A 330 -6.52 -16.04 -0.89
C ILE A 330 -7.42 -15.46 -1.99
N THR A 331 -6.89 -15.18 -3.17
CA THR A 331 -7.66 -14.60 -4.26
C THR A 331 -8.69 -15.57 -4.83
N THR A 332 -8.40 -16.87 -4.86
CA THR A 332 -9.37 -17.90 -5.24
C THR A 332 -10.51 -18.00 -4.23
N SER A 333 -10.24 -17.82 -2.92
CA SER A 333 -11.31 -17.75 -1.93
C SER A 333 -12.23 -16.54 -2.18
N GLY A 334 -11.67 -15.40 -2.58
CA GLY A 334 -12.44 -14.24 -3.02
C GLY A 334 -13.30 -14.53 -4.26
N PHE A 335 -12.74 -15.21 -5.25
CA PHE A 335 -13.48 -15.66 -6.43
C PHE A 335 -14.67 -16.56 -6.04
N LEU A 336 -14.45 -17.53 -5.14
CA LEU A 336 -15.52 -18.41 -4.67
C LEU A 336 -16.62 -17.65 -3.93
N VAL A 337 -16.27 -16.67 -3.10
CA VAL A 337 -17.26 -15.78 -2.45
C VAL A 337 -18.09 -15.04 -3.49
N GLY A 338 -17.45 -14.44 -4.50
CA GLY A 338 -18.14 -13.73 -5.57
C GLY A 338 -19.00 -14.63 -6.46
N LEU A 339 -18.63 -15.90 -6.62
CA LEU A 339 -19.37 -16.86 -7.43
C LEU A 339 -20.56 -17.46 -6.69
N LEU A 340 -20.35 -17.88 -5.43
CA LEU A 340 -21.32 -18.72 -4.70
C LEU A 340 -22.30 -17.90 -3.86
N ILE A 341 -21.86 -16.80 -3.25
CA ILE A 341 -22.64 -16.03 -2.27
C ILE A 341 -22.55 -14.51 -2.49
N PRO A 342 -22.61 -13.99 -3.74
CA PRO A 342 -22.42 -12.55 -3.96
C PRO A 342 -23.53 -11.71 -3.36
N GLU A 343 -24.81 -12.12 -3.45
CA GLU A 343 -25.93 -11.38 -2.87
C GLU A 343 -25.83 -11.33 -1.36
N LEU A 344 -25.47 -12.42 -0.70
CA LEU A 344 -25.28 -12.46 0.76
C LEU A 344 -24.14 -11.53 1.20
N THR A 345 -23.05 -11.54 0.45
CA THR A 345 -21.88 -10.68 0.75
C THR A 345 -22.22 -9.19 0.59
N VAL A 346 -22.95 -8.84 -0.47
CA VAL A 346 -23.40 -7.48 -0.73
C VAL A 346 -24.46 -7.01 0.26
N SER A 347 -25.37 -7.90 0.67
CA SER A 347 -26.44 -7.57 1.64
C SER A 347 -25.92 -7.13 3.02
N ALA A 348 -24.65 -7.42 3.34
CA ALA A 348 -24.00 -6.87 4.52
C ALA A 348 -23.78 -5.34 4.45
N PHE A 349 -23.81 -4.75 3.25
CA PHE A 349 -23.56 -3.32 3.01
C PHE A 349 -24.82 -2.51 2.72
N THR A 350 -25.88 -3.15 2.22
CA THR A 350 -27.13 -2.47 1.85
C THR A 350 -28.32 -3.41 1.94
N THR A 351 -29.49 -2.83 2.18
CA THR A 351 -30.79 -3.53 2.16
C THR A 351 -31.61 -3.25 0.89
N ASP A 352 -31.13 -2.36 0.03
CA ASP A 352 -31.78 -2.03 -1.23
C ASP A 352 -31.63 -3.17 -2.25
N GLY A 353 -32.76 -3.73 -2.70
CA GLY A 353 -32.77 -4.92 -3.55
C GLY A 353 -32.17 -4.69 -4.95
N GLU A 354 -32.35 -3.50 -5.53
CA GLU A 354 -31.80 -3.17 -6.85
C GLU A 354 -30.28 -2.98 -6.75
N LEU A 355 -29.81 -2.29 -5.73
CA LEU A 355 -28.39 -2.10 -5.45
C LEU A 355 -27.69 -3.43 -5.14
N ILE A 356 -28.36 -4.34 -4.39
CA ILE A 356 -27.85 -5.70 -4.14
C ILE A 356 -27.67 -6.45 -5.46
N ARG A 357 -28.67 -6.44 -6.34
CA ARG A 357 -28.61 -7.15 -7.62
C ARG A 357 -27.48 -6.62 -8.53
N LEU A 358 -27.36 -5.30 -8.64
CA LEU A 358 -26.34 -4.66 -9.48
C LEU A 358 -24.94 -4.90 -8.91
N SER A 359 -24.76 -4.76 -7.60
CA SER A 359 -23.48 -5.01 -6.92
C SER A 359 -23.08 -6.48 -6.99
N ALA A 360 -24.02 -7.41 -6.82
CA ALA A 360 -23.74 -8.84 -6.93
C ALA A 360 -23.30 -9.23 -8.35
N HIS A 361 -23.94 -8.66 -9.37
CA HIS A 361 -23.50 -8.85 -10.75
C HIS A 361 -22.09 -8.29 -10.97
N GLY A 362 -21.82 -7.06 -10.54
CA GLY A 362 -20.49 -6.45 -10.64
C GLY A 362 -19.42 -7.24 -9.90
N LEU A 363 -19.76 -7.75 -8.71
CA LEU A 363 -18.86 -8.58 -7.90
C LEU A 363 -18.48 -9.88 -8.62
N ARG A 364 -19.45 -10.58 -9.22
CA ARG A 364 -19.21 -11.78 -10.03
C ARG A 364 -18.25 -11.49 -11.18
N VAL A 365 -18.46 -10.41 -11.91
CA VAL A 365 -17.63 -10.03 -13.05
C VAL A 365 -16.21 -9.69 -12.62
N VAL A 366 -16.06 -8.82 -11.62
CA VAL A 366 -14.74 -8.36 -11.17
C VAL A 366 -13.92 -9.49 -10.55
N LEU A 367 -14.55 -10.38 -9.79
CA LEU A 367 -13.85 -11.49 -9.14
C LEU A 367 -13.58 -12.68 -10.09
N LEU A 368 -14.08 -12.64 -11.35
CA LEU A 368 -13.84 -13.72 -12.31
C LEU A 368 -12.35 -13.98 -12.58
N SER A 369 -11.55 -12.92 -12.66
CA SER A 369 -10.09 -13.01 -12.86
C SER A 369 -9.29 -13.17 -11.56
N PHE A 370 -9.95 -13.13 -10.41
CA PHE A 370 -9.25 -13.07 -9.11
C PHE A 370 -8.27 -14.22 -8.86
N PRO A 371 -8.51 -15.47 -9.27
CA PRO A 371 -7.52 -16.55 -9.10
C PRO A 371 -6.15 -16.25 -9.69
N ILE A 372 -6.07 -15.43 -10.75
CA ILE A 372 -4.81 -15.05 -11.40
C ILE A 372 -4.25 -13.71 -10.88
N VAL A 373 -5.07 -12.88 -10.25
CA VAL A 373 -4.65 -11.58 -9.71
C VAL A 373 -3.59 -11.75 -8.62
N GLY A 374 -3.73 -12.75 -7.75
CA GLY A 374 -2.75 -13.07 -6.72
C GLY A 374 -1.35 -13.32 -7.30
N PHE A 375 -1.26 -14.10 -8.36
CA PHE A 375 -0.02 -14.35 -9.10
C PHE A 375 0.59 -13.05 -9.66
N GLN A 376 -0.22 -12.22 -10.31
CA GLN A 376 0.24 -10.96 -10.90
C GLN A 376 0.77 -9.98 -9.84
N MET A 377 0.04 -9.82 -8.71
CA MET A 377 0.44 -8.95 -7.61
C MET A 377 1.75 -9.40 -6.96
N VAL A 378 1.90 -10.69 -6.72
CA VAL A 378 3.13 -11.25 -6.12
C VAL A 378 4.29 -11.10 -7.09
N THR A 379 4.11 -11.37 -8.37
CA THR A 379 5.18 -11.25 -9.37
C THR A 379 5.66 -9.81 -9.51
N SER A 380 4.77 -8.83 -9.53
CA SER A 380 5.13 -7.41 -9.57
C SER A 380 5.93 -7.01 -8.33
N ASN A 381 5.44 -7.38 -7.15
CA ASN A 381 6.12 -7.10 -5.88
C ASN A 381 7.44 -7.84 -5.73
N PHE A 382 7.56 -9.04 -6.30
CA PHE A 382 8.80 -9.80 -6.30
C PHE A 382 9.93 -9.06 -7.02
N PHE A 383 9.70 -8.57 -8.23
CA PHE A 383 10.70 -7.79 -8.95
C PHE A 383 11.09 -6.51 -8.20
N GLN A 384 10.15 -5.88 -7.51
CA GLN A 384 10.43 -4.76 -6.62
C GLN A 384 11.31 -5.21 -5.45
N SER A 385 11.01 -6.34 -4.81
CA SER A 385 11.71 -6.87 -3.63
C SER A 385 13.17 -7.24 -3.88
N ILE A 386 13.53 -7.61 -5.11
CA ILE A 386 14.91 -7.89 -5.52
C ILE A 386 15.59 -6.67 -6.16
N GLY A 387 14.98 -5.49 -6.11
CA GLY A 387 15.56 -4.25 -6.61
C GLY A 387 15.48 -4.02 -8.12
N MET A 388 14.71 -4.83 -8.85
CA MET A 388 14.52 -4.69 -10.30
C MET A 388 13.44 -3.64 -10.63
N ALA A 389 13.72 -2.36 -10.33
CA ALA A 389 12.78 -1.25 -10.43
C ALA A 389 12.07 -1.16 -11.78
N ARG A 390 12.77 -1.26 -12.90
CA ARG A 390 12.18 -1.15 -14.26
C ARG A 390 11.13 -2.24 -14.51
N LYS A 391 11.39 -3.49 -14.10
CA LYS A 391 10.46 -4.61 -14.27
C LYS A 391 9.24 -4.43 -13.35
N ALA A 392 9.46 -4.00 -12.11
CA ALA A 392 8.40 -3.71 -11.15
C ALA A 392 7.47 -2.58 -11.64
N ILE A 393 8.03 -1.48 -12.14
CA ILE A 393 7.27 -0.36 -12.71
C ILE A 393 6.45 -0.83 -13.91
N LEU A 394 7.07 -1.55 -14.85
CA LEU A 394 6.37 -2.04 -16.04
C LEU A 394 5.19 -2.94 -15.66
N LEU A 395 5.38 -3.90 -14.73
CA LEU A 395 4.30 -4.79 -14.30
C LEU A 395 3.19 -4.07 -13.53
N SER A 396 3.56 -3.12 -12.67
CA SER A 396 2.57 -2.34 -11.92
C SER A 396 1.73 -1.46 -12.84
N LEU A 397 2.35 -0.80 -13.82
CA LEU A 397 1.67 0.07 -14.77
C LEU A 397 0.98 -0.70 -15.89
N SER A 398 1.44 -1.90 -16.27
CA SER A 398 0.81 -2.69 -17.33
C SER A 398 -0.64 -2.99 -17.01
N ARG A 399 -0.94 -3.37 -15.79
CA ARG A 399 -2.30 -3.65 -15.34
C ARG A 399 -3.19 -2.41 -15.38
N GLN A 400 -2.76 -1.32 -14.77
CA GLN A 400 -3.60 -0.15 -14.53
C GLN A 400 -3.58 0.84 -15.69
N VAL A 401 -2.41 1.20 -16.19
CA VAL A 401 -2.27 2.27 -17.18
C VAL A 401 -2.30 1.73 -18.59
N LEU A 402 -1.49 0.71 -18.88
CA LEU A 402 -1.32 0.23 -20.25
C LEU A 402 -2.50 -0.61 -20.75
N VAL A 403 -3.23 -1.28 -19.87
CA VAL A 403 -4.33 -2.16 -20.26
C VAL A 403 -5.67 -1.66 -19.74
N LEU A 404 -5.82 -1.37 -18.43
CA LEU A 404 -7.13 -1.01 -17.87
C LEU A 404 -7.67 0.30 -18.43
N ILE A 405 -6.84 1.35 -18.52
CA ILE A 405 -7.29 2.64 -19.06
C ILE A 405 -7.78 2.51 -20.51
N PRO A 406 -7.02 1.91 -21.47
CA PRO A 406 -7.55 1.66 -22.82
C PRO A 406 -8.82 0.82 -22.82
N CYS A 407 -8.91 -0.23 -21.98
CA CYS A 407 -10.12 -1.05 -21.89
C CYS A 407 -11.34 -0.24 -21.43
N LEU A 408 -11.16 0.66 -20.46
CA LEU A 408 -12.23 1.54 -19.96
C LEU A 408 -12.77 2.51 -21.02
N PHE A 409 -11.99 2.83 -22.05
CA PHE A 409 -12.46 3.63 -23.18
C PHE A 409 -13.01 2.79 -24.34
N LEU A 410 -12.41 1.63 -24.61
CA LEU A 410 -12.75 0.81 -25.78
C LEU A 410 -13.95 -0.12 -25.53
N LEU A 411 -13.95 -0.88 -24.42
CA LEU A 411 -14.99 -1.87 -24.17
C LEU A 411 -16.39 -1.28 -24.00
N PRO A 412 -16.58 -0.11 -23.36
CA PRO A 412 -17.91 0.50 -23.28
C PRO A 412 -18.50 0.91 -24.63
N LEU A 413 -17.66 1.12 -25.66
CA LEU A 413 -18.15 1.41 -27.03
C LEU A 413 -18.89 0.22 -27.64
N PHE A 414 -18.53 -1.01 -27.24
CA PHE A 414 -19.13 -2.25 -27.77
C PHE A 414 -20.18 -2.85 -26.82
N PHE A 415 -20.00 -2.68 -25.49
CA PHE A 415 -20.78 -3.37 -24.46
C PHE A 415 -21.52 -2.42 -23.49
N GLY A 416 -21.46 -1.10 -23.72
CA GLY A 416 -22.07 -0.13 -22.81
C GLY A 416 -21.50 -0.21 -21.38
N SER A 417 -22.36 -0.12 -20.38
CA SER A 417 -21.96 -0.22 -18.96
C SER A 417 -21.28 -1.53 -18.60
N ALA A 418 -21.69 -2.64 -19.20
CA ALA A 418 -21.05 -3.94 -19.02
C ALA A 418 -19.57 -3.91 -19.43
N GLY A 419 -19.21 -3.10 -20.43
CA GLY A 419 -17.83 -2.91 -20.86
C GLY A 419 -16.93 -2.33 -19.78
N ILE A 420 -17.46 -1.48 -18.89
CA ILE A 420 -16.72 -0.92 -17.76
C ILE A 420 -16.38 -2.03 -16.76
N TRP A 421 -17.36 -2.87 -16.42
CA TRP A 421 -17.16 -4.02 -15.54
C TRP A 421 -16.19 -5.05 -16.14
N TYR A 422 -16.30 -5.35 -17.45
CA TYR A 422 -15.42 -6.29 -18.14
C TYR A 422 -13.98 -5.78 -18.27
N SER A 423 -13.77 -4.46 -18.23
CA SER A 423 -12.42 -3.88 -18.32
C SER A 423 -11.48 -4.38 -17.22
N MET A 424 -12.00 -4.64 -16.00
CA MET A 424 -11.20 -5.11 -14.87
C MET A 424 -10.68 -6.54 -15.10
N PRO A 425 -11.52 -7.58 -15.32
CA PRO A 425 -11.00 -8.92 -15.53
C PRO A 425 -10.18 -9.05 -16.82
N VAL A 426 -10.48 -8.31 -17.87
CA VAL A 426 -9.68 -8.30 -19.10
C VAL A 426 -8.27 -7.75 -18.83
N SER A 427 -8.17 -6.64 -18.11
CA SER A 427 -6.88 -6.07 -17.75
C SER A 427 -6.06 -6.97 -16.83
N ASP A 428 -6.71 -7.61 -15.86
CA ASP A 428 -6.07 -8.57 -14.97
C ASP A 428 -5.51 -9.78 -15.72
N PHE A 429 -6.26 -10.31 -16.68
CA PHE A 429 -5.83 -11.43 -17.50
C PHE A 429 -4.62 -11.07 -18.36
N ILE A 430 -4.65 -9.95 -19.08
CA ILE A 430 -3.53 -9.48 -19.91
C ILE A 430 -2.30 -9.19 -19.06
N ALA A 431 -2.48 -8.50 -17.93
CA ALA A 431 -1.37 -8.19 -17.00
C ALA A 431 -0.77 -9.46 -16.41
N SER A 432 -1.57 -10.48 -16.12
CA SER A 432 -1.08 -11.77 -15.62
C SER A 432 -0.27 -12.54 -16.69
N LEU A 433 -0.67 -12.45 -17.96
CA LEU A 433 0.14 -13.00 -19.07
C LEU A 433 1.48 -12.30 -19.19
N ILE A 434 1.51 -10.97 -19.13
CA ILE A 434 2.75 -10.17 -19.15
C ILE A 434 3.64 -10.56 -17.96
N ALA A 435 3.07 -10.68 -16.77
CA ALA A 435 3.80 -11.09 -15.57
C ALA A 435 4.41 -12.51 -15.73
N GLY A 436 3.63 -13.45 -16.29
CA GLY A 436 4.09 -14.81 -16.57
C GLY A 436 5.26 -14.85 -17.56
N MET A 437 5.15 -14.11 -18.68
CA MET A 437 6.23 -14.01 -19.67
C MET A 437 7.51 -13.40 -19.08
N MET A 438 7.37 -12.33 -18.30
CA MET A 438 8.52 -11.68 -17.67
C MET A 438 9.18 -12.56 -16.61
N LEU A 439 8.39 -13.31 -15.84
CA LEU A 439 8.89 -14.23 -14.83
C LEU A 439 9.60 -15.42 -15.49
N PHE A 440 9.00 -15.99 -16.53
CA PHE A 440 9.62 -17.08 -17.30
C PHE A 440 10.95 -16.66 -17.91
N GLY A 441 11.01 -15.48 -18.55
CA GLY A 441 12.25 -14.92 -19.09
C GLY A 441 13.32 -14.70 -18.00
N HIS A 442 12.90 -14.25 -16.82
CA HIS A 442 13.80 -14.05 -15.69
C HIS A 442 14.42 -15.37 -15.20
N PHE A 443 13.60 -16.42 -15.02
CA PHE A 443 14.11 -17.74 -14.60
C PHE A 443 15.04 -18.38 -15.61
N ARG A 444 14.80 -18.18 -16.89
CA ARG A 444 15.67 -18.68 -17.95
C ARG A 444 17.09 -18.11 -17.84
N THR A 445 17.17 -16.81 -17.56
CA THR A 445 18.45 -16.10 -17.38
C THR A 445 19.14 -16.49 -16.06
N PHE A 446 18.38 -16.76 -14.99
CA PHE A 446 18.92 -17.19 -13.69
C PHE A 446 19.54 -18.58 -13.75
N ASN A 447 18.89 -19.53 -14.44
CA ASN A 447 19.38 -20.89 -14.56
C ASN A 447 20.70 -20.99 -15.38
N THR A 448 20.91 -20.07 -16.32
CA THR A 448 22.16 -19.98 -17.10
C THR A 448 23.35 -19.45 -16.29
N HIS A 449 23.11 -18.68 -15.22
CA HIS A 449 24.16 -18.18 -14.33
C HIS A 449 24.41 -19.05 -13.10
N SER A 450 23.58 -20.06 -12.84
CA SER A 450 23.71 -21.00 -11.73
C SER A 450 24.35 -22.34 -12.13
N THR A 451 24.69 -22.57 -13.39
CA THR A 451 25.53 -23.68 -13.82
C THR A 451 27.00 -23.34 -13.50
N PRO A 452 27.68 -24.05 -12.59
CA PRO A 452 29.13 -23.91 -12.49
C PRO A 452 29.70 -24.35 -13.84
N THR A 453 30.44 -23.47 -14.49
CA THR A 453 31.41 -23.93 -15.50
C THR A 453 32.36 -24.88 -14.82
N LEU A 454 32.21 -26.16 -15.15
CA LEU A 454 33.16 -27.22 -14.84
C LEU A 454 34.56 -26.86 -15.38
#